data_d1575bbb1af9380342280e66bbe55474
#
_entry.id   d1575bbb1af9380342280e66bbe55474
#
_cell.length_a   1.000
_cell.length_b   1.000
_cell.length_c   1.000
_cell.angle_alpha   90.00
_cell.angle_beta   90.00
_cell.angle_gamma   90.00
#
_symmetry.space_group_name_H-M   'P 1'
#
loop_
_entity.id
_entity.type
_entity.pdbx_description
1 polymer ?
#
loop_
_entity_poly.entity_id
_entity_poly.type
_entity_poly.pdbx_seq_one_letter_code
_entity_poly.pdbx_strand_id
1 'polypeptide(L)'
;MVAIFIPVVSHAQVTAKDVQVAARVLNFTSTPFTGTVKLGIVYDPAVAASAADEQALTGILGSGLTVGSINLVPVPVPIAKLSSTPVDVLFLTSGLGAAGAAVGTQAASAKTLCITTDLSATQAGNCAVSVQSDPKVQITVNKAAASSSGVSFASAFLMMVTEI
;
A
#
# COMPACT_ATOMS: atom_id res chain seq x y z
N MET A 1 3.36 34.70 26.85
CA MET A 1 2.71 34.04 25.72
C MET A 1 3.69 33.01 25.18
N VAL A 2 3.49 31.72 25.52
CA VAL A 2 4.42 30.64 25.12
C VAL A 2 3.90 30.05 23.84
N ALA A 3 4.63 30.23 22.74
CA ALA A 3 4.30 29.59 21.48
C ALA A 3 4.68 28.11 21.57
N ILE A 4 3.68 27.23 21.62
CA ILE A 4 3.91 25.79 21.52
C ILE A 4 4.16 25.46 20.04
N PHE A 5 5.42 25.22 19.70
CA PHE A 5 5.78 24.64 18.41
C PHE A 5 5.41 23.15 18.45
N ILE A 6 4.28 22.81 17.82
CA ILE A 6 3.93 21.41 17.55
C ILE A 6 4.76 21.01 16.32
N PRO A 7 5.67 20.03 16.42
CA PRO A 7 6.38 19.56 15.24
C PRO A 7 5.35 18.93 14.29
N VAL A 8 5.18 19.54 13.13
CA VAL A 8 4.43 18.92 12.03
C VAL A 8 5.28 17.74 11.56
N VAL A 9 4.87 16.54 11.91
CA VAL A 9 5.46 15.33 11.31
C VAL A 9 5.06 15.33 9.85
N SER A 10 5.99 15.80 9.00
CA SER A 10 5.82 15.75 7.55
C SER A 10 5.93 14.29 7.11
N HIS A 11 4.83 13.64 6.88
CA HIS A 11 4.81 12.36 6.18
C HIS A 11 5.16 12.65 4.72
N ALA A 12 6.19 11.96 4.20
CA ALA A 12 6.52 12.08 2.79
C ALA A 12 5.34 11.57 1.96
N GLN A 13 4.85 12.41 1.05
CA GLN A 13 3.76 12.07 0.14
C GLN A 13 4.20 10.95 -0.82
N VAL A 14 3.27 10.06 -1.19
CA VAL A 14 3.52 9.00 -2.17
C VAL A 14 4.00 9.59 -3.50
N THR A 15 5.05 9.00 -4.05
CA THR A 15 5.66 9.44 -5.31
C THR A 15 5.39 8.45 -6.44
N ALA A 16 5.58 8.90 -7.69
CA ALA A 16 5.49 8.01 -8.86
C ALA A 16 6.49 6.85 -8.79
N LYS A 17 7.66 7.08 -8.19
CA LYS A 17 8.67 6.03 -8.01
C LYS A 17 8.21 4.97 -7.01
N ASP A 18 7.54 5.36 -5.92
CA ASP A 18 6.94 4.42 -4.96
C ASP A 18 5.91 3.52 -5.64
N VAL A 19 5.04 4.10 -6.48
CA VAL A 19 4.03 3.37 -7.23
C VAL A 19 4.66 2.38 -8.22
N GLN A 20 5.74 2.77 -8.90
CA GLN A 20 6.47 1.88 -9.80
C GLN A 20 7.13 0.72 -9.05
N VAL A 21 7.68 0.97 -7.86
CA VAL A 21 8.25 -0.08 -7.00
C VAL A 21 7.15 -1.02 -6.54
N ALA A 22 6.02 -0.48 -6.06
CA ALA A 22 4.86 -1.28 -5.65
C ALA A 22 4.35 -2.17 -6.79
N ALA A 23 4.23 -1.63 -8.00
CA ALA A 23 3.82 -2.39 -9.18
C ALA A 23 4.79 -3.54 -9.50
N ARG A 24 6.09 -3.32 -9.33
CA ARG A 24 7.09 -4.37 -9.53
C ARG A 24 7.00 -5.47 -8.50
N VAL A 25 6.65 -5.15 -7.25
CA VAL A 25 6.43 -6.16 -6.19
C VAL A 25 5.37 -7.17 -6.62
N LEU A 26 4.32 -6.73 -7.33
CA LEU A 26 3.25 -7.61 -7.82
C LEU A 26 3.76 -8.69 -8.79
N ASN A 27 4.83 -8.41 -9.54
CA ASN A 27 5.43 -9.38 -10.45
C ASN A 27 6.21 -10.49 -9.74
N PHE A 28 6.52 -10.31 -8.46
CA PHE A 28 7.27 -11.29 -7.65
C PHE A 28 6.40 -12.16 -6.77
N THR A 29 5.08 -11.99 -6.82
CA THR A 29 4.16 -12.92 -6.17
C THR A 29 4.23 -14.28 -6.85
N SER A 30 4.03 -15.36 -6.08
CA SER A 30 4.06 -16.73 -6.62
C SER A 30 2.98 -16.99 -7.66
N THR A 31 1.88 -16.22 -7.60
CA THR A 31 0.86 -16.14 -8.66
C THR A 31 0.89 -14.73 -9.22
N PRO A 32 1.68 -14.46 -10.27
CA PRO A 32 1.86 -13.12 -10.79
C PRO A 32 0.55 -12.51 -11.31
N PHE A 33 0.38 -11.23 -11.04
CA PHE A 33 -0.71 -10.44 -11.62
C PHE A 33 -0.43 -10.18 -13.10
N THR A 34 -1.48 -10.19 -13.91
CA THR A 34 -1.41 -9.87 -15.35
C THR A 34 -2.65 -9.10 -15.79
N GLY A 35 -2.51 -8.29 -16.83
CA GLY A 35 -3.61 -7.50 -17.38
C GLY A 35 -4.02 -6.35 -16.46
N THR A 36 -5.31 -6.04 -16.47
CA THR A 36 -5.85 -4.95 -15.63
C THR A 36 -5.96 -5.38 -14.18
N VAL A 37 -5.32 -4.62 -13.29
CA VAL A 37 -5.31 -4.83 -11.84
C VAL A 37 -5.94 -3.63 -11.16
N LYS A 38 -7.02 -3.84 -10.46
CA LYS A 38 -7.71 -2.80 -9.68
C LYS A 38 -6.95 -2.57 -8.38
N LEU A 39 -6.31 -1.41 -8.26
CA LEU A 39 -5.63 -0.98 -7.05
C LEU A 39 -6.61 -0.19 -6.18
N GLY A 40 -7.10 -0.80 -5.13
CA GLY A 40 -7.96 -0.14 -4.15
C GLY A 40 -7.15 0.78 -3.25
N ILE A 41 -7.33 2.08 -3.40
CA ILE A 41 -6.66 3.09 -2.59
C ILE A 41 -7.50 3.34 -1.35
N VAL A 42 -7.11 2.73 -0.23
CA VAL A 42 -7.83 2.85 1.03
C VAL A 42 -7.42 4.12 1.75
N TYR A 43 -8.37 5.00 1.98
CA TYR A 43 -8.13 6.29 2.60
C TYR A 43 -9.26 6.71 3.55
N ASP A 44 -8.94 7.61 4.45
CA ASP A 44 -9.92 8.30 5.30
C ASP A 44 -9.98 9.77 4.89
N PRO A 45 -11.12 10.25 4.36
CA PRO A 45 -11.27 11.64 3.95
C PRO A 45 -11.16 12.64 5.11
N ALA A 46 -11.33 12.18 6.36
CA ALA A 46 -11.17 13.01 7.55
C ALA A 46 -9.71 13.19 7.98
N VAL A 47 -8.78 12.39 7.42
CA VAL A 47 -7.35 12.45 7.71
C VAL A 47 -6.62 13.11 6.55
N ALA A 48 -6.08 14.30 6.76
CA ALA A 48 -5.49 15.12 5.70
C ALA A 48 -4.35 14.41 4.94
N ALA A 49 -3.46 13.73 5.65
CA ALA A 49 -2.36 12.97 5.03
C ALA A 49 -2.87 11.82 4.16
N SER A 50 -3.89 11.10 4.63
CA SER A 50 -4.52 10.01 3.89
C SER A 50 -5.23 10.48 2.63
N ALA A 51 -5.99 11.57 2.71
CA ALA A 51 -6.65 12.19 1.57
C ALA A 51 -5.64 12.72 0.53
N ALA A 52 -4.52 13.28 0.98
CA ALA A 52 -3.45 13.75 0.10
C ALA A 52 -2.77 12.59 -0.65
N ASP A 53 -2.52 11.47 0.03
CA ASP A 53 -1.98 10.26 -0.61
C ASP A 53 -2.94 9.69 -1.65
N GLU A 54 -4.24 9.65 -1.34
CA GLU A 54 -5.26 9.19 -2.30
C GLU A 54 -5.24 10.04 -3.58
N GLN A 55 -5.22 11.37 -3.44
CA GLN A 55 -5.17 12.28 -4.57
C GLN A 55 -3.88 12.11 -5.38
N ALA A 56 -2.74 11.96 -4.71
CA ALA A 56 -1.46 11.73 -5.36
C ALA A 56 -1.44 10.41 -6.15
N LEU A 57 -1.91 9.33 -5.55
CA LEU A 57 -2.02 8.01 -6.20
C LEU A 57 -2.94 8.04 -7.41
N THR A 58 -4.12 8.63 -7.26
CA THR A 58 -5.08 8.77 -8.36
C THR A 58 -4.50 9.60 -9.50
N GLY A 59 -3.78 10.67 -9.20
CA GLY A 59 -3.10 11.50 -10.20
C GLY A 59 -1.97 10.76 -10.92
N ILE A 60 -1.15 9.98 -10.19
CA ILE A 60 -0.04 9.20 -10.75
C ILE A 60 -0.55 8.07 -11.64
N LEU A 61 -1.59 7.37 -11.22
CA LEU A 61 -2.18 6.25 -11.95
C LEU A 61 -3.02 6.70 -13.14
N GLY A 62 -3.67 7.88 -13.05
CA GLY A 62 -4.53 8.41 -14.10
C GLY A 62 -5.61 7.41 -14.51
N SER A 63 -5.72 7.16 -15.82
CA SER A 63 -6.64 6.14 -16.38
C SER A 63 -6.07 4.72 -16.33
N GLY A 64 -4.85 4.56 -15.88
CA GLY A 64 -4.13 3.29 -15.76
C GLY A 64 -2.63 3.47 -15.98
N LEU A 65 -1.82 2.85 -15.12
CA LEU A 65 -0.36 2.84 -15.22
C LEU A 65 0.11 1.45 -15.61
N THR A 66 0.70 1.34 -16.78
CA THR A 66 1.28 0.06 -17.25
C THR A 66 2.70 -0.11 -16.73
N VAL A 67 2.94 -1.22 -16.03
CA VAL A 67 4.26 -1.64 -15.56
C VAL A 67 4.43 -3.12 -15.87
N GLY A 68 5.32 -3.44 -16.81
CA GLY A 68 5.47 -4.82 -17.27
C GLY A 68 4.18 -5.35 -17.92
N SER A 69 3.69 -6.46 -17.40
CA SER A 69 2.48 -7.14 -17.89
C SER A 69 1.18 -6.69 -17.22
N ILE A 70 1.24 -5.74 -16.28
CA ILE A 70 0.07 -5.25 -15.53
C ILE A 70 -0.27 -3.81 -15.90
N ASN A 71 -1.55 -3.50 -15.84
CA ASN A 71 -2.08 -2.15 -15.95
C ASN A 71 -2.84 -1.83 -14.64
N LEU A 72 -2.24 -1.01 -13.79
CA LEU A 72 -2.83 -0.59 -12.52
C LEU A 72 -3.89 0.48 -12.73
N VAL A 73 -5.12 0.20 -12.35
CA VAL A 73 -6.23 1.14 -12.41
C VAL A 73 -6.62 1.56 -11.00
N PRO A 74 -6.68 2.87 -10.68
CA PRO A 74 -7.04 3.34 -9.35
C PRO A 74 -8.53 3.13 -9.07
N VAL A 75 -8.82 2.64 -7.87
CA VAL A 75 -10.16 2.55 -7.30
C VAL A 75 -10.12 3.19 -5.93
N PRO A 76 -10.56 4.45 -5.76
CA PRO A 76 -10.66 5.07 -4.44
C PRO A 76 -11.61 4.30 -3.53
N VAL A 77 -11.15 3.93 -2.35
CA VAL A 77 -11.91 3.16 -1.37
C VAL A 77 -11.91 3.90 -0.04
N PRO A 78 -12.94 4.72 0.25
CA PRO A 78 -13.11 5.25 1.59
C PRO A 78 -13.15 4.11 2.61
N ILE A 79 -12.49 4.28 3.74
CA ILE A 79 -12.34 3.21 4.74
C ILE A 79 -13.70 2.64 5.20
N ALA A 80 -14.75 3.47 5.20
CA ALA A 80 -16.11 3.05 5.52
C ALA A 80 -16.72 2.08 4.47
N LYS A 81 -16.15 2.01 3.26
CA LYS A 81 -16.61 1.14 2.18
C LYS A 81 -15.66 -0.01 1.85
N LEU A 82 -14.66 -0.22 2.69
CA LEU A 82 -13.60 -1.19 2.46
C LEU A 82 -14.12 -2.62 2.19
N SER A 83 -15.08 -3.08 2.97
CA SER A 83 -15.65 -4.44 2.83
C SER A 83 -16.60 -4.62 1.66
N SER A 84 -17.09 -3.52 1.08
CA SER A 84 -18.08 -3.54 0.00
C SER A 84 -17.51 -3.22 -1.39
N THR A 85 -16.22 -2.90 -1.48
CA THR A 85 -15.56 -2.52 -2.74
C THR A 85 -14.58 -3.61 -3.16
N PRO A 86 -14.89 -4.44 -4.15
CA PRO A 86 -13.99 -5.49 -4.62
C PRO A 86 -12.83 -4.90 -5.42
N VAL A 87 -11.60 -5.26 -5.04
CA VAL A 87 -10.36 -4.86 -5.69
C VAL A 87 -9.39 -6.03 -5.72
N ASP A 88 -8.36 -5.93 -6.56
CA ASP A 88 -7.36 -6.99 -6.72
C ASP A 88 -6.19 -6.83 -5.75
N VAL A 89 -5.81 -5.58 -5.46
CA VAL A 89 -4.75 -5.20 -4.54
C VAL A 89 -5.21 -3.99 -3.73
N LEU A 90 -4.85 -3.95 -2.45
CA LEU A 90 -5.09 -2.81 -1.57
C LEU A 90 -3.83 -1.97 -1.44
N PHE A 91 -3.97 -0.67 -1.53
CA PHE A 91 -2.94 0.30 -1.15
C PHE A 91 -3.43 1.09 0.05
N LEU A 92 -2.73 0.97 1.17
CA LEU A 92 -3.05 1.68 2.40
C LEU A 92 -2.33 3.03 2.40
N THR A 93 -3.10 4.11 2.46
CA THR A 93 -2.56 5.46 2.59
C THR A 93 -1.99 5.71 3.99
N SER A 94 -1.15 6.72 4.14
CA SER A 94 -0.53 7.07 5.41
C SER A 94 -1.51 7.76 6.37
N GLY A 95 -1.15 7.77 7.66
CA GLY A 95 -1.86 8.52 8.68
C GLY A 95 -3.13 7.87 9.24
N LEU A 96 -3.44 6.62 8.86
CA LEU A 96 -4.65 5.93 9.34
C LEU A 96 -4.50 5.36 10.76
N GLY A 97 -3.29 5.17 11.27
CA GLY A 97 -3.06 4.69 12.62
C GLY A 97 -3.85 3.42 12.95
N ALA A 98 -4.61 3.46 14.04
CA ALA A 98 -5.42 2.32 14.48
C ALA A 98 -6.49 1.88 13.47
N ALA A 99 -7.02 2.77 12.64
CA ALA A 99 -7.97 2.44 11.58
C ALA A 99 -7.35 1.52 10.50
N GLY A 100 -6.03 1.55 10.34
CA GLY A 100 -5.29 0.64 9.45
C GLY A 100 -5.46 -0.85 9.79
N ALA A 101 -5.75 -1.19 11.05
CA ALA A 101 -6.00 -2.58 11.46
C ALA A 101 -7.20 -3.22 10.73
N ALA A 102 -8.22 -2.44 10.41
CA ALA A 102 -9.37 -2.89 9.62
C ALA A 102 -8.95 -3.31 8.19
N VAL A 103 -7.96 -2.62 7.64
CA VAL A 103 -7.40 -2.96 6.30
C VAL A 103 -6.69 -4.31 6.34
N GLY A 104 -5.89 -4.57 7.37
CA GLY A 104 -5.24 -5.87 7.56
C GLY A 104 -6.26 -7.01 7.71
N THR A 105 -7.30 -6.78 8.48
CA THR A 105 -8.40 -7.74 8.64
C THR A 105 -9.09 -8.02 7.31
N GLN A 106 -9.40 -6.99 6.54
CA GLN A 106 -10.02 -7.12 5.24
C GLN A 106 -9.11 -7.83 4.23
N ALA A 107 -7.83 -7.48 4.20
CA ALA A 107 -6.84 -8.14 3.34
C ALA A 107 -6.76 -9.64 3.63
N ALA A 108 -6.75 -10.02 4.90
CA ALA A 108 -6.76 -11.43 5.31
C ALA A 108 -8.06 -12.14 4.91
N SER A 109 -9.21 -11.52 5.11
CA SER A 109 -10.51 -12.10 4.80
C SER A 109 -10.74 -12.26 3.30
N ALA A 110 -10.38 -11.25 2.52
CA ALA A 110 -10.56 -11.22 1.07
C ALA A 110 -9.40 -11.90 0.31
N LYS A 111 -8.36 -12.35 1.01
CA LYS A 111 -7.14 -12.91 0.40
C LYS A 111 -6.52 -11.95 -0.62
N THR A 112 -6.38 -10.69 -0.21
CA THR A 112 -5.92 -9.59 -1.04
C THR A 112 -4.60 -9.03 -0.51
N LEU A 113 -3.62 -8.82 -1.39
CA LEU A 113 -2.36 -8.20 -1.02
C LEU A 113 -2.57 -6.73 -0.64
N CYS A 114 -2.02 -6.32 0.50
CA CYS A 114 -1.95 -4.91 0.89
C CYS A 114 -0.52 -4.39 0.77
N ILE A 115 -0.35 -3.25 0.10
CA ILE A 115 0.90 -2.50 -0.03
C ILE A 115 0.72 -1.11 0.58
N THR A 116 1.77 -0.55 1.13
CA THR A 116 1.78 0.81 1.71
C THR A 116 3.14 1.47 1.53
N THR A 117 3.22 2.77 1.73
CA THR A 117 4.49 3.50 1.93
C THR A 117 4.79 3.74 3.41
N ASP A 118 3.89 3.36 4.30
CA ASP A 118 4.05 3.51 5.75
C ASP A 118 4.62 2.21 6.35
N LEU A 119 5.92 2.24 6.69
CA LEU A 119 6.59 1.11 7.32
C LEU A 119 5.93 0.70 8.64
N SER A 120 5.43 1.66 9.41
CA SER A 120 4.78 1.36 10.70
C SER A 120 3.51 0.53 10.53
N ALA A 121 2.76 0.73 9.46
CA ALA A 121 1.59 -0.07 9.12
C ALA A 121 1.97 -1.52 8.80
N THR A 122 3.09 -1.73 8.12
CA THR A 122 3.60 -3.08 7.84
C THR A 122 4.13 -3.76 9.10
N GLN A 123 4.82 -3.02 9.96
CA GLN A 123 5.28 -3.54 11.26
C GLN A 123 4.11 -3.93 12.18
N ALA A 124 3.02 -3.19 12.13
CA ALA A 124 1.79 -3.51 12.87
C ALA A 124 0.97 -4.66 12.27
N GLY A 125 1.33 -5.15 11.08
CA GLY A 125 0.58 -6.20 10.37
C GLY A 125 -0.65 -5.71 9.62
N ASN A 126 -0.82 -4.40 9.47
CA ASN A 126 -1.95 -3.80 8.75
C ASN A 126 -1.80 -3.96 7.23
N CYS A 127 -0.57 -4.05 6.73
CA CYS A 127 -0.25 -4.36 5.35
C CYS A 127 0.87 -5.39 5.28
N ALA A 128 0.92 -6.16 4.21
CA ALA A 128 1.93 -7.17 4.01
C ALA A 128 3.26 -6.60 3.52
N VAL A 129 3.23 -5.51 2.76
CA VAL A 129 4.42 -4.93 2.13
C VAL A 129 4.45 -3.43 2.31
N SER A 130 5.60 -2.89 2.71
CA SER A 130 5.89 -1.47 2.57
C SER A 130 6.97 -1.23 1.53
N VAL A 131 6.80 -0.17 0.77
CA VAL A 131 7.76 0.30 -0.22
C VAL A 131 8.19 1.73 0.09
N GLN A 132 9.47 1.99 -0.06
CA GLN A 132 10.05 3.32 0.08
C GLN A 132 11.09 3.48 -1.03
N SER A 133 11.07 4.58 -1.75
CA SER A 133 11.94 4.79 -2.91
C SER A 133 12.99 5.88 -2.73
N ASP A 134 12.90 6.64 -1.66
CA ASP A 134 13.81 7.75 -1.35
C ASP A 134 14.31 7.66 0.10
N PRO A 135 15.61 7.86 0.38
CA PRO A 135 16.73 8.12 -0.54
C PRO A 135 17.16 6.90 -1.38
N LYS A 136 16.74 5.71 -1.03
CA LYS A 136 16.98 4.46 -1.77
C LYS A 136 15.77 3.55 -1.69
N VAL A 137 15.67 2.65 -2.65
CA VAL A 137 14.59 1.65 -2.66
C VAL A 137 14.77 0.70 -1.46
N GLN A 138 13.74 0.64 -0.62
CA GLN A 138 13.61 -0.31 0.48
C GLN A 138 12.22 -0.96 0.39
N ILE A 139 12.20 -2.27 0.51
CA ILE A 139 10.98 -3.05 0.54
C ILE A 139 11.01 -3.90 1.80
N THR A 140 9.96 -3.82 2.60
CA THR A 140 9.80 -4.64 3.80
C THR A 140 8.56 -5.52 3.64
N VAL A 141 8.72 -6.81 3.90
CA VAL A 141 7.63 -7.80 3.84
C VAL A 141 7.36 -8.32 5.25
N ASN A 142 6.12 -8.17 5.71
CA ASN A 142 5.64 -8.83 6.91
C ASN A 142 5.11 -10.22 6.53
N LYS A 143 5.84 -11.26 6.93
CA LYS A 143 5.55 -12.65 6.57
C LYS A 143 4.20 -13.12 7.08
N ALA A 144 3.86 -12.76 8.31
CA ALA A 144 2.59 -13.15 8.92
C ALA A 144 1.41 -12.51 8.19
N ALA A 145 1.50 -11.22 7.87
CA ALA A 145 0.47 -10.50 7.13
C ALA A 145 0.32 -11.03 5.69
N ALA A 146 1.41 -11.31 5.01
CA ALA A 146 1.40 -11.91 3.67
C ALA A 146 0.73 -13.28 3.68
N SER A 147 1.12 -14.15 4.61
CA SER A 147 0.53 -15.49 4.78
C SER A 147 -0.98 -15.41 5.08
N SER A 148 -1.40 -14.53 5.97
CA SER A 148 -2.82 -14.32 6.29
C SER A 148 -3.62 -13.86 5.09
N SER A 149 -3.03 -13.05 4.22
CA SER A 149 -3.62 -12.60 2.96
C SER A 149 -3.54 -13.62 1.83
N GLY A 150 -3.01 -14.81 2.08
CA GLY A 150 -2.85 -15.87 1.09
C GLY A 150 -1.84 -15.55 -0.01
N VAL A 151 -0.92 -14.63 0.25
CA VAL A 151 0.10 -14.18 -0.70
C VAL A 151 1.45 -14.77 -0.32
N SER A 152 2.13 -15.31 -1.31
CA SER A 152 3.53 -15.74 -1.21
C SER A 152 4.35 -15.09 -2.30
N PHE A 153 5.65 -14.96 -2.05
CA PHE A 153 6.59 -14.33 -2.97
C PHE A 153 7.67 -15.32 -3.39
N ALA A 154 8.23 -15.08 -4.58
CA ALA A 154 9.36 -15.85 -5.08
C ALA A 154 10.56 -15.74 -4.12
N SER A 155 11.24 -16.86 -3.87
CA SER A 155 12.38 -16.91 -2.92
C SER A 155 13.49 -15.92 -3.30
N ALA A 156 13.77 -15.75 -4.59
CA ALA A 156 14.76 -14.78 -5.07
C ALA A 156 14.41 -13.34 -4.69
N PHE A 157 13.12 -12.98 -4.68
CA PHE A 157 12.66 -11.68 -4.22
C PHE A 157 12.87 -11.50 -2.72
N LEU A 158 12.50 -12.52 -1.93
CA LEU A 158 12.64 -12.47 -0.47
C LEU A 158 14.10 -12.29 -0.01
N MET A 159 15.05 -12.75 -0.81
CA MET A 159 16.49 -12.53 -0.54
C MET A 159 16.94 -11.08 -0.76
N MET A 160 16.16 -10.26 -1.47
CA MET A 160 16.50 -8.87 -1.80
C MET A 160 15.78 -7.84 -0.92
N VAL A 161 14.87 -8.27 -0.08
CA VAL A 161 14.01 -7.40 0.75
C VAL A 161 14.25 -7.66 2.23
N THR A 162 13.74 -6.76 3.06
CA THR A 162 13.72 -6.98 4.52
C THR A 162 12.47 -7.78 4.88
N GLU A 163 12.64 -8.90 5.56
CA GLU A 163 11.53 -9.68 6.11
C GLU A 163 11.38 -9.42 7.61
N ILE A 164 10.14 -9.26 8.07
CA ILE A 164 9.78 -9.12 9.49
C ILE A 164 8.63 -10.06 9.87
#